data_85f8d502840117d804fff3b2c4493bd3
#
_entry.id   85f8d502840117d804fff3b2c4493bd3
#
_cell.length_a   1.000
_cell.length_b   1.000
_cell.length_c   1.000
_cell.angle_alpha   90.00
_cell.angle_beta   90.00
_cell.angle_gamma   90.00
#
_symmetry.space_group_name_H-M   'P 1'
#
loop_
_entity.id
_entity.type
_entity.pdbx_description
1 polymer ?
#
loop_
_entity_poly.entity_id
_entity_poly.type
_entity_poly.pdbx_seq_one_letter_code
_entity_poly.pdbx_strand_id
1 'polypeptide(L)'
;HEPEVDRPMLAYVKGDKFSLAVDAGYSKKHVQDFYRALRSCDLKEPDFTVITHWHYDHTFGLHDISGVSIAHQKTNLFLREQQDRANDKKYIDILKKDDTHFAKEYAGENELNIVIADIEYVEKMTLNLGNITAHIFHTVSPHSEDTTCIYIPEEKVLFLGDSTSEDFFNGGYMDKRKLQHLIERIYSIDCDYCVLSHCEPLKKNE
;
A
#
# COMPACT_ATOMS: atom_id res chain seq x y z
N HIS A 1 -5.30 10.34 4.58
CA HIS A 1 -5.21 9.62 5.86
C HIS A 1 -6.38 9.97 6.77
N GLU A 2 -7.04 8.96 7.33
CA GLU A 2 -8.14 9.11 8.28
C GLU A 2 -7.69 8.65 9.68
N PRO A 3 -7.21 9.58 10.55
CA PRO A 3 -6.57 9.20 11.82
C PRO A 3 -7.46 8.44 12.80
N GLU A 4 -8.79 8.62 12.72
CA GLU A 4 -9.73 7.97 13.66
C GLU A 4 -9.78 6.45 13.53
N VAL A 5 -9.51 5.94 12.33
CA VAL A 5 -9.48 4.51 11.98
C VAL A 5 -8.13 4.10 11.41
N ASP A 6 -7.17 5.01 11.36
CA ASP A 6 -5.82 4.82 10.82
C ASP A 6 -5.77 4.33 9.37
N ARG A 7 -6.71 4.78 8.55
CA ARG A 7 -6.70 4.46 7.11
C ARG A 7 -5.58 5.19 6.40
N PRO A 8 -4.72 4.50 5.64
CA PRO A 8 -3.73 5.12 4.80
C PRO A 8 -4.36 5.96 3.68
N MET A 9 -3.61 6.88 3.11
CA MET A 9 -3.98 7.52 1.85
C MET A 9 -3.87 6.52 0.71
N LEU A 10 -4.91 6.45 -0.13
CA LEU A 10 -4.86 5.77 -1.42
C LEU A 10 -4.59 6.81 -2.49
N ALA A 11 -3.55 6.59 -3.30
CA ALA A 11 -3.21 7.52 -4.35
C ALA A 11 -3.68 7.04 -5.73
N TYR A 12 -3.89 7.99 -6.65
CA TYR A 12 -4.31 7.72 -8.02
C TYR A 12 -3.41 8.43 -9.02
N VAL A 13 -2.83 7.68 -9.93
CA VAL A 13 -1.99 8.19 -11.01
C VAL A 13 -2.73 7.98 -12.33
N LYS A 14 -3.03 9.09 -13.04
CA LYS A 14 -3.75 9.07 -14.30
C LYS A 14 -2.81 9.21 -15.48
N GLY A 15 -2.71 8.16 -16.29
CA GLY A 15 -2.10 8.24 -17.62
C GLY A 15 -3.15 8.36 -18.74
N ASP A 16 -2.67 8.54 -19.97
CA ASP A 16 -3.53 8.65 -21.17
C ASP A 16 -4.15 7.29 -21.56
N LYS A 17 -3.49 6.18 -21.25
CA LYS A 17 -3.97 4.82 -21.56
C LYS A 17 -4.56 4.13 -20.36
N PHE A 18 -3.82 4.11 -19.28
CA PHE A 18 -4.11 3.38 -18.07
C PHE A 18 -3.99 4.27 -16.85
N SER A 19 -4.60 3.84 -15.77
CA SER A 19 -4.52 4.47 -14.46
C SER A 19 -4.03 3.46 -13.42
N LEU A 20 -3.36 3.98 -12.40
CA LEU A 20 -2.75 3.22 -11.33
C LEU A 20 -3.26 3.74 -9.99
N ALA A 21 -3.66 2.83 -9.09
CA ALA A 21 -3.79 3.13 -7.67
C ALA A 21 -2.57 2.63 -6.89
N VAL A 22 -2.21 3.33 -5.83
CA VAL A 22 -1.24 2.88 -4.83
C VAL A 22 -2.03 2.42 -3.61
N ASP A 23 -1.86 1.15 -3.26
CA ASP A 23 -2.54 0.38 -2.23
C ASP A 23 -4.03 0.11 -2.45
N ALA A 24 -4.51 -0.95 -1.82
CA ALA A 24 -5.89 -1.41 -1.86
C ALA A 24 -6.68 -1.03 -0.59
N GLY A 25 -6.02 -0.39 0.36
CA GLY A 25 -6.64 0.07 1.60
C GLY A 25 -7.03 -1.04 2.57
N TYR A 26 -7.68 -0.61 3.63
CA TYR A 26 -7.95 -1.35 4.85
C TYR A 26 -9.08 -2.37 4.70
N SER A 27 -10.09 -2.03 3.91
CA SER A 27 -11.34 -2.80 3.82
C SER A 27 -12.08 -2.51 2.52
N LYS A 28 -13.09 -3.32 2.23
CA LYS A 28 -14.07 -3.05 1.18
C LYS A 28 -14.64 -1.63 1.26
N LYS A 29 -14.99 -1.16 2.47
CA LYS A 29 -15.53 0.19 2.67
C LYS A 29 -14.53 1.26 2.26
N HIS A 30 -13.25 1.10 2.62
CA HIS A 30 -12.20 2.05 2.25
C HIS A 30 -12.03 2.13 0.72
N VAL A 31 -12.01 0.99 0.01
CA VAL A 31 -11.98 0.95 -1.46
C VAL A 31 -13.18 1.68 -2.06
N GLN A 32 -14.38 1.43 -1.55
CA GLN A 32 -15.60 2.06 -2.05
C GLN A 32 -15.63 3.57 -1.81
N ASP A 33 -15.10 4.04 -0.68
CA ASP A 33 -14.96 5.48 -0.38
C ASP A 33 -13.95 6.12 -1.34
N PHE A 34 -12.81 5.48 -1.61
CA PHE A 34 -11.85 5.91 -2.61
C PHE A 34 -12.48 5.99 -4.01
N TYR A 35 -13.19 4.96 -4.46
CA TYR A 35 -13.85 4.98 -5.77
C TYR A 35 -14.96 6.02 -5.86
N ARG A 36 -15.64 6.32 -4.75
CA ARG A 36 -16.60 7.42 -4.69
C ARG A 36 -15.91 8.77 -4.87
N ALA A 37 -14.73 8.96 -4.25
CA ALA A 37 -13.93 10.17 -4.43
C ALA A 37 -13.45 10.32 -5.88
N LEU A 38 -12.97 9.24 -6.52
CA LEU A 38 -12.59 9.26 -7.93
C LEU A 38 -13.76 9.67 -8.84
N ARG A 39 -14.94 9.07 -8.65
CA ARG A 39 -16.15 9.43 -9.42
C ARG A 39 -16.56 10.88 -9.22
N SER A 40 -16.38 11.46 -8.03
CA SER A 40 -16.66 12.89 -7.79
C SER A 40 -15.72 13.84 -8.53
N CYS A 41 -14.56 13.34 -8.98
CA CYS A 41 -13.57 14.04 -9.80
C CYS A 41 -13.66 13.67 -11.30
N ASP A 42 -14.72 12.99 -11.75
CA ASP A 42 -14.86 12.46 -13.11
C ASP A 42 -13.72 11.53 -13.52
N LEU A 43 -13.14 10.80 -12.57
CA LEU A 43 -12.12 9.79 -12.79
C LEU A 43 -12.74 8.40 -12.79
N LYS A 44 -12.19 7.51 -13.63
CA LYS A 44 -12.56 6.08 -13.65
C LYS A 44 -11.85 5.33 -12.52
N GLU A 45 -12.33 4.14 -12.21
CA GLU A 45 -11.64 3.20 -11.34
C GLU A 45 -10.30 2.79 -11.94
N PRO A 46 -9.28 2.46 -11.12
CA PRO A 46 -7.93 2.14 -11.60
C PRO A 46 -7.91 0.90 -12.50
N ASP A 47 -7.06 0.91 -13.52
CA ASP A 47 -6.76 -0.29 -14.32
C ASP A 47 -5.78 -1.22 -13.59
N PHE A 48 -4.89 -0.64 -12.76
CA PHE A 48 -3.93 -1.35 -11.94
C PHE A 48 -3.95 -0.83 -10.50
N THR A 49 -3.66 -1.73 -9.56
CA THR A 49 -3.39 -1.37 -8.16
C THR A 49 -2.06 -1.97 -7.75
N VAL A 50 -1.10 -1.16 -7.31
CA VAL A 50 0.21 -1.61 -6.82
C VAL A 50 0.23 -1.55 -5.30
N ILE A 51 0.56 -2.66 -4.67
CA ILE A 51 0.63 -2.79 -3.22
C ILE A 51 2.03 -2.43 -2.73
N THR A 52 2.10 -1.54 -1.74
CA THR A 52 3.37 -1.11 -1.13
C THR A 52 3.95 -2.14 -0.19
N HIS A 53 3.12 -2.80 0.63
CA HIS A 53 3.51 -3.88 1.54
C HIS A 53 2.27 -4.64 2.05
N TRP A 54 2.47 -5.74 2.79
CA TRP A 54 1.43 -6.71 3.13
C TRP A 54 0.47 -6.31 4.25
N HIS A 55 0.74 -5.28 5.05
CA HIS A 55 -0.07 -4.94 6.20
C HIS A 55 -1.55 -4.76 5.85
N TYR A 56 -2.42 -5.10 6.80
CA TYR A 56 -3.85 -5.23 6.57
C TYR A 56 -4.52 -3.92 6.11
N ASP A 57 -4.05 -2.78 6.58
CA ASP A 57 -4.58 -1.46 6.21
C ASP A 57 -4.23 -1.06 4.77
N HIS A 58 -3.25 -1.72 4.13
CA HIS A 58 -2.88 -1.55 2.72
C HIS A 58 -3.45 -2.62 1.80
N THR A 59 -3.85 -3.79 2.34
CA THR A 59 -4.12 -4.98 1.53
C THR A 59 -5.49 -5.63 1.72
N PHE A 60 -6.15 -5.47 2.88
CA PHE A 60 -7.38 -6.21 3.13
C PHE A 60 -8.57 -5.72 2.30
N GLY A 61 -8.48 -4.55 1.66
CA GLY A 61 -9.42 -4.12 0.64
C GLY A 61 -9.22 -4.76 -0.75
N LEU A 62 -8.14 -5.52 -0.96
CA LEU A 62 -7.73 -6.05 -2.27
C LEU A 62 -8.82 -6.90 -2.96
N HIS A 63 -9.70 -7.55 -2.21
CA HIS A 63 -10.80 -8.35 -2.76
C HIS A 63 -11.94 -7.52 -3.39
N ASP A 64 -11.96 -6.19 -3.20
CA ASP A 64 -13.01 -5.27 -3.72
C ASP A 64 -12.46 -4.28 -4.76
N ILE A 65 -11.16 -4.37 -5.12
CA ILE A 65 -10.60 -3.49 -6.16
C ILE A 65 -11.08 -3.87 -7.56
N SER A 66 -11.06 -2.87 -8.45
CA SER A 66 -11.20 -3.04 -9.90
C SER A 66 -9.83 -3.19 -10.55
N GLY A 67 -9.80 -3.81 -11.73
CA GLY A 67 -8.57 -3.96 -12.51
C GLY A 67 -7.65 -5.06 -11.98
N VAL A 68 -6.35 -4.92 -12.22
CA VAL A 68 -5.33 -5.92 -11.95
C VAL A 68 -4.44 -5.46 -10.80
N SER A 69 -4.26 -6.31 -9.81
CA SER A 69 -3.38 -6.07 -8.67
C SER A 69 -1.95 -6.56 -8.91
N ILE A 70 -0.98 -5.79 -8.40
CA ILE A 70 0.44 -6.05 -8.57
C ILE A 70 1.12 -5.92 -7.19
N ALA A 71 1.90 -6.93 -6.81
CA ALA A 71 2.62 -6.90 -5.55
C ALA A 71 4.01 -7.55 -5.67
N HIS A 72 4.88 -7.24 -4.73
CA HIS A 72 6.12 -7.97 -4.57
C HIS A 72 5.83 -9.43 -4.17
N GLN A 73 6.65 -10.40 -4.62
CA GLN A 73 6.45 -11.83 -4.30
C GLN A 73 6.33 -12.11 -2.80
N LYS A 74 7.07 -11.37 -1.95
CA LYS A 74 6.97 -11.51 -0.48
C LYS A 74 5.64 -11.01 0.06
N THR A 75 5.05 -9.98 -0.54
CA THR A 75 3.71 -9.50 -0.17
C THR A 75 2.70 -10.62 -0.33
N ASN A 76 2.70 -11.30 -1.48
CA ASN A 76 1.81 -12.44 -1.70
C ASN A 76 2.13 -13.63 -0.78
N LEU A 77 3.41 -13.85 -0.42
CA LEU A 77 3.77 -14.86 0.58
C LEU A 77 3.12 -14.56 1.93
N PHE A 78 3.25 -13.33 2.44
CA PHE A 78 2.63 -12.91 3.68
C PHE A 78 1.09 -12.93 3.60
N LEU A 79 0.50 -12.54 2.47
CA LEU A 79 -0.96 -12.62 2.28
C LEU A 79 -1.47 -14.06 2.30
N ARG A 80 -0.74 -15.03 1.76
CA ARG A 80 -1.09 -16.47 1.90
C ARG A 80 -1.09 -16.90 3.35
N GLU A 81 -0.12 -16.46 4.16
CA GLU A 81 -0.10 -16.72 5.60
C GLU A 81 -1.32 -16.10 6.30
N GLN A 82 -1.73 -14.88 5.90
CA GLN A 82 -2.93 -14.25 6.41
C GLN A 82 -4.21 -14.99 5.99
N GLN A 83 -4.29 -15.50 4.76
CA GLN A 83 -5.39 -16.35 4.29
C GLN A 83 -5.52 -17.62 5.15
N ASP A 84 -4.41 -18.28 5.43
CA ASP A 84 -4.38 -19.50 6.25
C ASP A 84 -4.87 -19.21 7.68
N ARG A 85 -4.46 -18.07 8.26
CA ARG A 85 -4.95 -17.63 9.57
C ARG A 85 -6.44 -17.28 9.56
N ALA A 86 -6.94 -16.67 8.50
CA ALA A 86 -8.34 -16.29 8.34
C ALA A 86 -9.29 -17.49 8.20
N ASN A 87 -8.78 -18.70 7.94
CA ASN A 87 -9.56 -19.94 8.01
C ASN A 87 -10.04 -20.24 9.45
N ASP A 88 -9.36 -19.76 10.48
CA ASP A 88 -9.89 -19.73 11.84
C ASP A 88 -10.76 -18.48 12.04
N LYS A 89 -12.07 -18.67 12.18
CA LYS A 89 -13.03 -17.58 12.40
C LYS A 89 -12.71 -16.70 13.62
N LYS A 90 -11.88 -17.16 14.55
CA LYS A 90 -11.42 -16.36 15.69
C LYS A 90 -10.33 -15.34 15.31
N TYR A 91 -9.75 -15.47 14.12
CA TYR A 91 -8.65 -14.59 13.73
C TYR A 91 -9.07 -13.12 13.66
N ILE A 92 -10.25 -12.83 13.12
CA ILE A 92 -10.78 -11.46 13.11
C ILE A 92 -10.99 -10.91 14.52
N ASP A 93 -11.41 -11.74 15.48
CA ASP A 93 -11.58 -11.33 16.88
C ASP A 93 -10.24 -11.05 17.57
N ILE A 94 -9.20 -11.80 17.19
CA ILE A 94 -7.82 -11.53 17.65
C ILE A 94 -7.35 -10.18 17.14
N LEU A 95 -7.46 -9.91 15.84
CA LEU A 95 -7.07 -8.63 15.27
C LEU A 95 -7.83 -7.45 15.89
N LYS A 96 -9.16 -7.58 16.10
CA LYS A 96 -9.98 -6.57 16.79
C LYS A 96 -9.56 -6.32 18.22
N LYS A 97 -9.06 -7.34 18.92
CA LYS A 97 -8.58 -7.21 20.30
C LYS A 97 -7.22 -6.53 20.35
N ASP A 98 -6.35 -6.85 19.40
CA ASP A 98 -4.96 -6.40 19.38
C ASP A 98 -4.82 -4.99 18.81
N ASP A 99 -5.76 -4.57 17.93
CA ASP A 99 -5.77 -3.26 17.30
C ASP A 99 -7.15 -2.59 17.37
N THR A 100 -7.21 -1.43 18.03
CA THR A 100 -8.45 -0.65 18.20
C THR A 100 -8.91 0.03 16.91
N HIS A 101 -8.01 0.37 15.99
CA HIS A 101 -8.36 0.93 14.67
C HIS A 101 -8.96 -0.15 13.79
N PHE A 102 -8.34 -1.35 13.78
CA PHE A 102 -8.91 -2.52 13.13
C PHE A 102 -10.32 -2.85 13.65
N ALA A 103 -10.52 -2.80 14.98
CA ALA A 103 -11.83 -3.04 15.57
C ALA A 103 -12.90 -2.05 15.11
N LYS A 104 -12.55 -0.78 14.90
CA LYS A 104 -13.47 0.24 14.38
C LYS A 104 -13.77 0.02 12.90
N GLU A 105 -12.75 -0.23 12.08
CA GLU A 105 -12.89 -0.45 10.63
C GLU A 105 -13.76 -1.67 10.32
N TYR A 106 -13.55 -2.75 11.07
CA TYR A 106 -14.29 -4.01 10.93
C TYR A 106 -15.45 -4.17 11.90
N ALA A 107 -16.00 -3.05 12.41
CA ALA A 107 -17.16 -3.10 13.30
C ALA A 107 -18.36 -3.76 12.59
N GLY A 108 -18.88 -4.86 13.18
CA GLY A 108 -19.99 -5.63 12.60
C GLY A 108 -19.58 -6.73 11.62
N GLU A 109 -18.35 -6.75 11.12
CA GLU A 109 -17.83 -7.83 10.28
C GLU A 109 -17.38 -9.02 11.13
N ASN A 110 -17.62 -10.24 10.65
CA ASN A 110 -17.29 -11.49 11.36
C ASN A 110 -16.38 -12.42 10.56
N GLU A 111 -16.03 -12.04 9.33
CA GLU A 111 -15.19 -12.83 8.42
C GLU A 111 -14.22 -11.90 7.67
N LEU A 112 -13.06 -12.42 7.34
CA LEU A 112 -12.07 -11.74 6.50
C LEU A 112 -12.01 -12.41 5.13
N ASN A 113 -12.06 -11.60 4.08
CA ASN A 113 -11.81 -12.06 2.72
C ASN A 113 -10.44 -11.56 2.27
N ILE A 114 -9.40 -12.34 2.51
CA ILE A 114 -8.03 -11.99 2.15
C ILE A 114 -7.69 -12.66 0.83
N VAL A 115 -7.24 -11.88 -0.15
CA VAL A 115 -6.81 -12.37 -1.45
C VAL A 115 -5.35 -11.97 -1.71
N ILE A 116 -4.69 -12.69 -2.62
CA ILE A 116 -3.35 -12.36 -3.09
C ILE A 116 -3.43 -11.49 -4.35
N ALA A 117 -2.37 -10.75 -4.65
CA ALA A 117 -2.30 -9.96 -5.88
C ALA A 117 -2.16 -10.86 -7.13
N ASP A 118 -2.71 -10.37 -8.26
CA ASP A 118 -2.77 -11.10 -9.54
C ASP A 118 -1.40 -11.26 -10.21
N ILE A 119 -0.56 -10.22 -10.11
CA ILE A 119 0.78 -10.20 -10.70
C ILE A 119 1.83 -10.07 -9.60
N GLU A 120 2.81 -10.96 -9.62
CA GLU A 120 3.97 -10.90 -8.73
C GLU A 120 5.20 -10.38 -9.48
N TYR A 121 6.00 -9.55 -8.81
CA TYR A 121 7.32 -9.15 -9.30
C TYR A 121 8.41 -9.39 -8.22
N VAL A 122 9.69 -9.40 -8.60
CA VAL A 122 10.81 -9.73 -7.69
C VAL A 122 11.65 -8.51 -7.34
N GLU A 123 12.26 -7.87 -8.31
CA GLU A 123 13.17 -6.73 -8.06
C GLU A 123 12.54 -5.40 -8.47
N LYS A 124 12.09 -5.32 -9.71
CA LYS A 124 11.48 -4.13 -10.29
C LYS A 124 10.67 -4.47 -11.53
N MET A 125 9.71 -3.59 -11.81
CA MET A 125 8.96 -3.58 -13.06
C MET A 125 8.64 -2.15 -13.47
N THR A 126 8.21 -1.97 -14.72
CA THR A 126 7.80 -0.68 -15.24
C THR A 126 6.46 -0.82 -15.93
N LEU A 127 5.53 0.06 -15.57
CA LEU A 127 4.24 0.20 -16.25
C LEU A 127 4.26 1.48 -17.09
N ASN A 128 3.92 1.34 -18.36
CA ASN A 128 3.69 2.48 -19.24
C ASN A 128 2.18 2.81 -19.25
N LEU A 129 1.81 3.91 -18.61
CA LEU A 129 0.43 4.36 -18.49
C LEU A 129 -0.02 5.24 -19.67
N GLY A 130 0.85 5.42 -20.68
CA GLY A 130 0.65 6.25 -21.86
C GLY A 130 1.67 7.39 -21.89
N ASN A 131 1.33 8.55 -21.34
CA ASN A 131 2.20 9.71 -21.18
C ASN A 131 2.98 9.73 -19.86
N ILE A 132 2.70 8.82 -18.95
CA ILE A 132 3.30 8.69 -17.63
C ILE A 132 3.83 7.27 -17.45
N THR A 133 4.97 7.15 -16.78
CA THR A 133 5.64 5.89 -16.46
C THR A 133 5.65 5.67 -14.96
N ALA A 134 5.30 4.46 -14.51
CA ALA A 134 5.46 4.05 -13.12
C ALA A 134 6.62 3.04 -13.01
N HIS A 135 7.68 3.44 -12.31
CA HIS A 135 8.78 2.55 -11.92
C HIS A 135 8.49 1.96 -10.55
N ILE A 136 8.19 0.68 -10.51
CA ILE A 136 7.84 -0.08 -9.31
C ILE A 136 9.06 -0.90 -8.91
N PHE A 137 9.52 -0.80 -7.68
CA PHE A 137 10.71 -1.51 -7.24
C PHE A 137 10.67 -1.87 -5.76
N HIS A 138 11.22 -3.04 -5.46
CA HIS A 138 11.46 -3.47 -4.09
C HIS A 138 12.63 -2.70 -3.47
N THR A 139 12.53 -2.39 -2.19
CA THR A 139 13.61 -1.77 -1.42
C THR A 139 13.69 -2.33 0.00
N VAL A 140 14.89 -2.31 0.55
CA VAL A 140 15.08 -2.62 1.98
C VAL A 140 14.55 -1.47 2.81
N SER A 141 13.69 -1.77 3.76
CA SER A 141 13.10 -0.81 4.68
C SER A 141 13.09 -1.36 6.11
N PRO A 142 13.06 -0.48 7.14
CA PRO A 142 12.88 -0.95 8.52
C PRO A 142 11.48 -1.50 8.78
N HIS A 143 10.46 -1.05 8.05
CA HIS A 143 9.05 -1.31 8.30
C HIS A 143 8.62 -2.73 7.92
N SER A 144 8.93 -3.15 6.69
CA SER A 144 8.56 -4.47 6.18
C SER A 144 9.53 -4.99 5.14
N GLU A 145 9.70 -6.31 5.07
CA GLU A 145 10.64 -6.97 4.16
C GLU A 145 10.19 -6.99 2.70
N ASP A 146 8.93 -6.72 2.43
CA ASP A 146 8.31 -6.73 1.10
C ASP A 146 8.11 -5.33 0.52
N THR A 147 8.66 -4.31 1.19
CA THR A 147 8.45 -2.90 0.83
C THR A 147 8.68 -2.61 -0.65
N THR A 148 7.65 -2.05 -1.26
CA THR A 148 7.59 -1.60 -2.64
C THR A 148 7.49 -0.08 -2.68
N CYS A 149 8.34 0.56 -3.48
CA CYS A 149 8.22 1.97 -3.81
C CYS A 149 7.77 2.14 -5.26
N ILE A 150 7.03 3.22 -5.53
CA ILE A 150 6.57 3.56 -6.88
C ILE A 150 7.07 4.98 -7.21
N TYR A 151 7.87 5.11 -8.26
CA TYR A 151 8.38 6.39 -8.73
C TYR A 151 7.74 6.77 -10.06
N ILE A 152 7.22 8.00 -10.13
CA ILE A 152 6.63 8.62 -11.32
C ILE A 152 7.58 9.74 -11.78
N PRO A 153 8.49 9.48 -12.74
CA PRO A 153 9.53 10.44 -13.13
C PRO A 153 8.96 11.73 -13.73
N GLU A 154 7.90 11.64 -14.51
CA GLU A 154 7.29 12.80 -15.18
C GLU A 154 6.70 13.81 -14.19
N GLU A 155 6.24 13.33 -13.03
CA GLU A 155 5.67 14.13 -11.93
C GLU A 155 6.68 14.37 -10.79
N LYS A 156 7.85 13.72 -10.85
CA LYS A 156 8.87 13.72 -9.77
C LYS A 156 8.32 13.35 -8.40
N VAL A 157 7.41 12.39 -8.35
CA VAL A 157 6.76 11.89 -7.13
C VAL A 157 7.23 10.47 -6.83
N LEU A 158 7.63 10.24 -5.59
CA LEU A 158 8.00 8.94 -5.06
C LEU A 158 7.02 8.52 -3.97
N PHE A 159 6.25 7.46 -4.21
CA PHE A 159 5.41 6.82 -3.21
C PHE A 159 6.24 5.82 -2.41
N LEU A 160 6.22 5.96 -1.10
CA LEU A 160 7.04 5.22 -0.15
C LEU A 160 6.24 4.23 0.71
N GLY A 161 4.90 4.30 0.70
CA GLY A 161 4.11 3.55 1.68
C GLY A 161 4.51 3.94 3.11
N ASP A 162 4.72 2.95 3.95
CA ASP A 162 5.14 3.12 5.35
C ASP A 162 6.64 2.85 5.55
N SER A 163 7.41 2.86 4.48
CA SER A 163 8.79 2.37 4.45
C SER A 163 9.73 3.01 5.46
N THR A 164 9.43 4.22 5.95
CA THR A 164 10.26 4.94 6.93
C THR A 164 9.86 4.68 8.39
N SER A 165 8.75 3.96 8.61
CA SER A 165 8.24 3.63 9.94
C SER A 165 8.98 2.42 10.54
N GLU A 166 8.78 2.20 11.83
CA GLU A 166 9.25 1.01 12.55
C GLU A 166 8.50 -0.26 12.15
N ASP A 167 9.07 -1.41 12.48
CA ASP A 167 8.46 -2.73 12.31
C ASP A 167 7.47 -2.99 13.46
N PHE A 168 6.21 -2.63 13.26
CA PHE A 168 5.15 -2.80 14.27
C PHE A 168 4.89 -4.27 14.64
N PHE A 169 5.05 -5.19 13.70
CA PHE A 169 4.85 -6.62 13.94
C PHE A 169 6.03 -7.27 14.67
N ASN A 170 7.16 -6.56 14.78
CA ASN A 170 8.32 -6.97 15.57
C ASN A 170 8.56 -6.03 16.75
N GLY A 171 7.48 -5.67 17.46
CA GLY A 171 7.52 -4.88 18.69
C GLY A 171 7.93 -3.42 18.52
N GLY A 172 7.71 -2.82 17.37
CA GLY A 172 8.05 -1.42 17.08
C GLY A 172 9.56 -1.21 16.94
N TYR A 173 10.29 -2.21 16.47
CA TYR A 173 11.75 -2.10 16.29
C TYR A 173 12.11 -1.26 15.07
N MET A 174 12.94 -0.24 15.29
CA MET A 174 13.52 0.58 14.22
C MET A 174 14.94 0.12 13.89
N ASP A 175 15.10 -0.56 12.74
CA ASP A 175 16.42 -0.89 12.22
C ASP A 175 17.07 0.33 11.56
N LYS A 176 17.97 0.97 12.29
CA LYS A 176 18.66 2.19 11.84
C LYS A 176 19.52 1.98 10.59
N ARG A 177 20.06 0.78 10.36
CA ARG A 177 20.88 0.48 9.17
C ARG A 177 19.97 0.38 7.93
N LYS A 178 18.84 -0.29 8.08
CA LYS A 178 17.83 -0.34 7.01
C LYS A 178 17.29 1.05 6.69
N LEU A 179 16.98 1.85 7.71
CA LEU A 179 16.53 3.24 7.53
C LEU A 179 17.57 4.08 6.81
N GLN A 180 18.85 4.03 7.22
CA GLN A 180 19.92 4.76 6.54
C GLN A 180 20.03 4.37 5.07
N HIS A 181 20.00 3.07 4.76
CA HIS A 181 20.05 2.58 3.39
C HIS A 181 18.85 3.06 2.55
N LEU A 182 17.65 3.05 3.13
CA LEU A 182 16.45 3.58 2.48
C LEU A 182 16.59 5.08 2.18
N ILE A 183 17.07 5.87 3.13
CA ILE A 183 17.30 7.32 2.96
C ILE A 183 18.30 7.57 1.83
N GLU A 184 19.43 6.85 1.81
CA GLU A 184 20.42 6.94 0.71
C GLU A 184 19.78 6.61 -0.65
N ARG A 185 18.91 5.60 -0.69
CA ARG A 185 18.14 5.24 -1.89
C ARG A 185 17.20 6.37 -2.32
N ILE A 186 16.43 6.95 -1.40
CA ILE A 186 15.51 8.08 -1.68
C ILE A 186 16.31 9.27 -2.25
N TYR A 187 17.44 9.62 -1.64
CA TYR A 187 18.28 10.71 -2.14
C TYR A 187 18.86 10.47 -3.55
N SER A 188 19.05 9.21 -3.94
CA SER A 188 19.53 8.86 -5.29
C SER A 188 18.47 9.02 -6.40
N ILE A 189 17.18 9.17 -6.06
CA ILE A 189 16.07 9.31 -7.00
C ILE A 189 15.81 10.81 -7.24
N ASP A 190 15.65 11.24 -8.48
CA ASP A 190 15.30 12.64 -8.84
C ASP A 190 13.79 12.88 -8.63
N CYS A 191 13.36 12.97 -7.37
CA CYS A 191 12.00 13.33 -7.00
C CYS A 191 11.96 14.65 -6.25
N ASP A 192 10.84 15.38 -6.37
CA ASP A 192 10.56 16.62 -5.63
C ASP A 192 9.68 16.34 -4.40
N TYR A 193 8.82 15.32 -4.49
CA TYR A 193 7.88 14.93 -3.44
C TYR A 193 8.01 13.46 -3.07
N CYS A 194 7.87 13.20 -1.76
CA CYS A 194 7.74 11.87 -1.17
C CYS A 194 6.34 11.73 -0.56
N VAL A 195 5.65 10.64 -0.87
CA VAL A 195 4.31 10.35 -0.38
C VAL A 195 4.39 9.14 0.54
N LEU A 196 4.16 9.39 1.82
CA LEU A 196 3.97 8.37 2.86
C LEU A 196 2.47 8.13 3.06
N SER A 197 2.09 6.95 3.51
CA SER A 197 0.66 6.58 3.53
C SER A 197 -0.13 7.24 4.66
N HIS A 198 0.52 7.59 5.77
CA HIS A 198 -0.16 8.10 6.97
C HIS A 198 0.12 9.58 7.29
N CYS A 199 0.67 10.34 6.35
CA CYS A 199 0.88 11.79 6.52
C CYS A 199 0.70 12.54 5.20
N GLU A 200 0.63 13.86 5.26
CA GLU A 200 0.62 14.71 4.06
C GLU A 200 1.89 14.51 3.24
N PRO A 201 1.80 14.64 1.89
CA PRO A 201 2.98 14.57 1.03
C PRO A 201 4.07 15.55 1.47
N LEU A 202 5.29 15.08 1.56
CA LEU A 202 6.46 15.85 1.98
C LEU A 202 7.29 16.28 0.77
N LYS A 203 7.93 17.44 0.86
CA LYS A 203 9.05 17.73 -0.06
C LYS A 203 10.23 16.85 0.31
N LYS A 204 10.99 16.42 -0.69
CA LYS A 204 12.12 15.48 -0.49
C LYS A 204 13.11 15.90 0.60
N ASN A 205 13.23 17.18 0.88
CA ASN A 205 14.17 17.72 1.89
C ASN A 205 13.54 17.94 3.28
N GLU A 206 12.28 17.60 3.47
CA GLU A 206 11.53 17.60 4.71
C GLU A 206 11.59 16.24 5.38
#